data_68affdbf2807ced5e2baa2404ff3fd41
#
_entry.id   68affdbf2807ced5e2baa2404ff3fd41
#
_cell.length_a   1.000
_cell.length_b   1.000
_cell.length_c   1.000
_cell.angle_alpha   90.00
_cell.angle_beta   90.00
_cell.angle_gamma   90.00
#
_symmetry.space_group_name_H-M   'P 1'
#
loop_
_entity.id
_entity.type
_entity.pdbx_description
1 polymer ?
#
loop_
_entity_poly.entity_id
_entity_poly.type
_entity_poly.pdbx_seq_one_letter_code
_entity_poly.pdbx_strand_id
1 'polypeptide(L)'
;MKMHVDIVDVTARQILDSRCFPTVEVEVTLEDGTIGRAAVPSGASTGIFEAVELRDNDKSKFNGKGVLKAVDNVNNIIAPELIGMNVFDQVAIDKTMLELDGTKNKSKLGANATLGVSLAVAHAAANYLGLPLYQYIGGVNAKVLPVPMMNIINGGKHADNNVDLQEFMIMPAGAPSFSEALRMSAEVYHALKANLKAKGYETGVGDEGGFAPNLKSNEEAIQVIIEAIEKAGYTPGKDIYIALDPASSELFEDGKYNLKGEGKVLTPEEMVNFYVDLVNKYPIISIEDGMAEEDWEGWKLITEKLGNKIQLVGDDLFVTNTERLQMGIERKTANSILIKLNQIGTLTETLNAIEMAERAGYTAVVSHRSGETEDTTIADLVVAMNAGQIKTGAPARSERVAKYNQLLRIEQELGDMAEYRGIKAFYNIKR
;
A
#
# COMPACT_ATOMS: atom_id res chain seq x y z
N MET A 1 33.64 -3.48 -19.39
CA MET A 1 33.45 -4.78 -18.72
C MET A 1 32.18 -4.64 -17.89
N LYS A 2 31.16 -5.51 -18.06
CA LYS A 2 29.96 -5.45 -17.21
C LYS A 2 30.37 -5.85 -15.80
N MET A 3 29.97 -5.09 -14.78
CA MET A 3 30.20 -5.47 -13.39
C MET A 3 29.45 -6.78 -13.11
N HIS A 4 30.10 -7.74 -12.51
CA HIS A 4 29.52 -9.04 -12.16
C HIS A 4 29.89 -9.35 -10.72
N VAL A 5 28.91 -9.65 -9.90
CA VAL A 5 29.03 -10.02 -8.50
C VAL A 5 28.10 -11.18 -8.24
N ASP A 6 28.67 -12.33 -7.86
CA ASP A 6 27.91 -13.56 -7.67
C ASP A 6 27.06 -13.54 -6.40
N ILE A 7 25.82 -14.02 -6.54
CA ILE A 7 25.02 -14.47 -5.41
C ILE A 7 25.63 -15.82 -4.96
N VAL A 8 26.05 -15.91 -3.69
CA VAL A 8 26.64 -17.14 -3.15
C VAL A 8 25.73 -17.88 -2.18
N ASP A 9 24.73 -17.21 -1.61
CA ASP A 9 23.74 -17.85 -0.75
C ASP A 9 22.39 -17.10 -0.80
N VAL A 10 21.30 -17.85 -0.67
CA VAL A 10 19.93 -17.34 -0.51
C VAL A 10 19.24 -18.15 0.58
N THR A 11 18.93 -17.51 1.69
CA THR A 11 18.36 -18.18 2.87
C THR A 11 17.09 -17.49 3.32
N ALA A 12 16.01 -18.25 3.50
CA ALA A 12 14.75 -17.78 4.04
C ALA A 12 14.48 -18.32 5.44
N ARG A 13 13.73 -17.56 6.21
CA ARG A 13 13.20 -17.95 7.51
C ARG A 13 11.77 -17.45 7.71
N GLN A 14 11.09 -18.09 8.65
CA GLN A 14 9.80 -17.62 9.14
C GLN A 14 10.02 -16.62 10.26
N ILE A 15 9.39 -15.45 10.15
CA ILE A 15 9.32 -14.41 11.20
C ILE A 15 7.85 -14.11 11.51
N LEU A 16 7.57 -13.20 12.44
CA LEU A 16 6.21 -12.75 12.77
C LEU A 16 5.92 -11.36 12.21
N ASP A 17 4.71 -11.18 11.69
CA ASP A 17 4.17 -9.87 11.29
C ASP A 17 3.53 -9.12 12.48
N SER A 18 3.06 -7.90 12.27
CA SER A 18 2.42 -7.02 13.26
C SER A 18 1.10 -7.55 13.83
N ARG A 19 0.53 -8.60 13.23
CA ARG A 19 -0.66 -9.31 13.69
C ARG A 19 -0.34 -10.62 14.39
N CYS A 20 0.96 -10.88 14.66
CA CYS A 20 1.45 -12.13 15.26
C CYS A 20 1.21 -13.38 14.37
N PHE A 21 1.13 -13.20 13.04
CA PHE A 21 1.12 -14.29 12.08
C PHE A 21 2.49 -14.46 11.45
N PRO A 22 2.85 -15.72 11.06
CA PRO A 22 4.08 -15.96 10.33
C PRO A 22 4.12 -15.26 8.97
N THR A 23 5.29 -14.77 8.61
CA THR A 23 5.64 -14.31 7.26
C THR A 23 7.06 -14.69 6.89
N VAL A 24 7.45 -14.44 5.63
CA VAL A 24 8.75 -14.84 5.08
C VAL A 24 9.73 -13.67 5.17
N GLU A 25 10.94 -13.94 5.67
CA GLU A 25 12.11 -13.07 5.55
C GLU A 25 13.17 -13.81 4.75
N VAL A 26 13.82 -13.11 3.82
CA VAL A 26 14.89 -13.65 2.97
C VAL A 26 16.16 -12.84 3.14
N GLU A 27 17.30 -13.52 3.17
CA GLU A 27 18.64 -12.95 3.06
C GLU A 27 19.33 -13.47 1.79
N VAL A 28 19.97 -12.57 1.07
CA VAL A 28 20.84 -12.87 -0.08
C VAL A 28 22.25 -12.44 0.29
N THR A 29 23.23 -13.34 0.17
CA THR A 29 24.63 -13.09 0.45
C THR A 29 25.44 -13.09 -0.85
N LEU A 30 26.32 -12.09 -1.01
CA LEU A 30 27.20 -11.92 -2.16
C LEU A 30 28.61 -12.47 -1.86
N GLU A 31 29.42 -12.66 -2.91
CA GLU A 31 30.76 -13.24 -2.82
C GLU A 31 31.72 -12.50 -1.91
N ASP A 32 31.51 -11.20 -1.68
CA ASP A 32 32.31 -10.38 -0.74
C ASP A 32 31.77 -10.40 0.70
N GLY A 33 30.66 -11.12 0.95
CA GLY A 33 29.97 -11.19 2.24
C GLY A 33 28.92 -10.09 2.45
N THR A 34 28.66 -9.23 1.47
CA THR A 34 27.56 -8.26 1.52
C THR A 34 26.22 -9.00 1.60
N ILE A 35 25.32 -8.54 2.47
CA ILE A 35 24.01 -9.15 2.69
C ILE A 35 22.92 -8.13 2.33
N GLY A 36 21.90 -8.60 1.59
CA GLY A 36 20.60 -7.94 1.45
C GLY A 36 19.52 -8.73 2.14
N ARG A 37 18.61 -8.05 2.86
CA ARG A 37 17.50 -8.67 3.58
C ARG A 37 16.19 -7.99 3.24
N ALA A 38 15.11 -8.77 3.12
CA ALA A 38 13.77 -8.25 2.98
C ALA A 38 12.76 -9.14 3.69
N ALA A 39 11.72 -8.53 4.24
CA ALA A 39 10.58 -9.23 4.86
C ALA A 39 9.29 -8.91 4.09
N VAL A 40 8.47 -9.93 3.88
CA VAL A 40 7.26 -9.83 3.05
C VAL A 40 6.05 -9.49 3.92
N PRO A 41 5.24 -8.48 3.57
CA PRO A 41 3.99 -8.18 4.27
C PRO A 41 2.88 -9.18 3.91
N SER A 42 1.77 -9.17 4.67
CA SER A 42 0.66 -10.11 4.57
C SER A 42 -0.70 -9.39 4.63
N GLY A 43 -1.64 -9.71 3.75
CA GLY A 43 -2.97 -9.10 3.71
C GLY A 43 -3.97 -9.71 4.71
N ALA A 44 -4.95 -8.90 5.18
CA ALA A 44 -6.14 -9.38 5.89
C ALA A 44 -7.32 -9.60 4.93
N SER A 45 -7.65 -8.60 4.13
CA SER A 45 -8.50 -8.73 2.95
C SER A 45 -7.60 -8.92 1.73
N THR A 46 -8.03 -9.73 0.79
CA THR A 46 -7.27 -10.05 -0.43
C THR A 46 -8.21 -10.07 -1.62
N GLY A 47 -7.86 -9.35 -2.68
CA GLY A 47 -8.55 -9.41 -3.95
C GLY A 47 -8.44 -10.83 -4.56
N ILE A 48 -9.49 -11.28 -5.24
CA ILE A 48 -9.54 -12.65 -5.80
C ILE A 48 -8.48 -12.88 -6.90
N PHE A 49 -7.90 -11.83 -7.43
CA PHE A 49 -6.90 -11.88 -8.50
C PHE A 49 -5.47 -11.68 -8.01
N GLU A 50 -5.24 -11.54 -6.68
CA GLU A 50 -3.89 -11.43 -6.13
C GLU A 50 -3.07 -12.70 -6.39
N ALA A 51 -1.75 -12.53 -6.50
CA ALA A 51 -0.83 -13.65 -6.47
C ALA A 51 -0.89 -14.38 -5.11
N VAL A 52 -0.69 -15.68 -5.13
CA VAL A 52 -0.93 -16.56 -3.97
C VAL A 52 0.12 -16.35 -2.88
N GLU A 53 -0.31 -15.91 -1.71
CA GLU A 53 0.46 -16.01 -0.48
C GLU A 53 0.42 -17.49 -0.02
N LEU A 54 1.53 -18.21 -0.17
CA LEU A 54 1.58 -19.62 0.16
C LEU A 54 1.60 -19.86 1.67
N ARG A 55 0.59 -20.57 2.17
CA ARG A 55 0.44 -20.96 3.58
C ARG A 55 0.54 -22.48 3.75
N ASP A 56 0.99 -22.92 4.93
CA ASP A 56 1.19 -24.35 5.23
C ASP A 56 -0.13 -25.13 5.33
N ASN A 57 -1.22 -24.45 5.74
CA ASN A 57 -2.54 -25.05 6.00
C ASN A 57 -2.54 -26.13 7.08
N ASP A 58 -1.48 -26.22 7.90
CA ASP A 58 -1.39 -27.10 9.06
C ASP A 58 -2.05 -26.45 10.27
N LYS A 59 -3.30 -26.77 10.55
CA LYS A 59 -4.08 -26.19 11.64
C LYS A 59 -3.48 -26.43 13.04
N SER A 60 -2.55 -27.37 13.19
CA SER A 60 -1.85 -27.63 14.46
C SER A 60 -0.80 -26.56 14.80
N LYS A 61 -0.40 -25.73 13.81
CA LYS A 61 0.60 -24.68 13.94
C LYS A 61 0.06 -23.37 13.37
N PHE A 62 0.14 -22.29 14.17
CA PHE A 62 -0.34 -20.95 13.76
C PHE A 62 -1.73 -20.94 13.11
N ASN A 63 -2.62 -21.84 13.53
CA ASN A 63 -3.98 -22.00 12.96
C ASN A 63 -4.00 -22.20 11.43
N GLY A 64 -2.97 -22.86 10.88
CA GLY A 64 -2.83 -23.08 9.44
C GLY A 64 -2.08 -21.98 8.68
N LYS A 65 -1.69 -20.89 9.36
CA LYS A 65 -1.07 -19.72 8.73
C LYS A 65 0.46 -19.75 8.70
N GLY A 66 1.11 -20.88 9.01
CA GLY A 66 2.55 -21.07 8.83
C GLY A 66 3.01 -20.82 7.38
N VAL A 67 4.30 -20.51 7.18
CA VAL A 67 4.90 -20.22 5.86
C VAL A 67 6.13 -21.10 5.57
N LEU A 68 6.28 -22.23 6.28
CA LEU A 68 7.44 -23.10 6.11
C LEU A 68 7.53 -23.71 4.71
N LYS A 69 6.41 -23.92 4.00
CA LYS A 69 6.43 -24.34 2.59
C LYS A 69 7.06 -23.28 1.69
N ALA A 70 6.72 -21.99 1.91
CA ALA A 70 7.33 -20.91 1.16
C ALA A 70 8.83 -20.76 1.49
N VAL A 71 9.21 -20.92 2.77
CA VAL A 71 10.60 -20.95 3.22
C VAL A 71 11.36 -22.10 2.56
N ASP A 72 10.78 -23.30 2.52
CA ASP A 72 11.37 -24.46 1.85
C ASP A 72 11.55 -24.23 0.34
N ASN A 73 10.56 -23.64 -0.32
CA ASN A 73 10.64 -23.26 -1.72
C ASN A 73 11.80 -22.28 -2.00
N VAL A 74 12.04 -21.32 -1.12
CA VAL A 74 13.20 -20.43 -1.26
C VAL A 74 14.50 -21.21 -1.10
N ASN A 75 14.63 -21.97 0.00
CA ASN A 75 15.91 -22.58 0.37
C ASN A 75 16.30 -23.74 -0.55
N ASN A 76 15.33 -24.53 -1.04
CA ASN A 76 15.60 -25.78 -1.75
C ASN A 76 15.23 -25.76 -3.25
N ILE A 77 14.46 -24.76 -3.72
CA ILE A 77 14.06 -24.67 -5.13
C ILE A 77 14.62 -23.40 -5.77
N ILE A 78 14.42 -22.21 -5.16
CA ILE A 78 14.86 -20.95 -5.76
C ILE A 78 16.37 -20.74 -5.58
N ALA A 79 16.89 -20.91 -4.37
CA ALA A 79 18.29 -20.64 -4.05
C ALA A 79 19.28 -21.37 -4.97
N PRO A 80 19.14 -22.70 -5.24
CA PRO A 80 20.08 -23.39 -6.14
C PRO A 80 20.15 -22.81 -7.56
N GLU A 81 19.05 -22.25 -8.06
CA GLU A 81 18.98 -21.67 -9.41
C GLU A 81 19.56 -20.25 -9.49
N LEU A 82 19.65 -19.56 -8.35
CA LEU A 82 20.16 -18.18 -8.31
C LEU A 82 21.65 -18.10 -7.92
N ILE A 83 22.21 -19.12 -7.29
CA ILE A 83 23.63 -19.17 -6.94
C ILE A 83 24.48 -19.07 -8.23
N GLY A 84 25.43 -18.12 -8.24
CA GLY A 84 26.28 -17.80 -9.40
C GLY A 84 25.65 -16.81 -10.38
N MET A 85 24.40 -16.39 -10.18
CA MET A 85 23.82 -15.27 -10.95
C MET A 85 24.38 -13.94 -10.48
N ASN A 86 24.49 -13.01 -11.41
CA ASN A 86 24.93 -11.65 -11.11
C ASN A 86 23.81 -10.87 -10.39
N VAL A 87 24.08 -10.37 -9.19
CA VAL A 87 23.11 -9.63 -8.35
C VAL A 87 22.50 -8.42 -9.04
N PHE A 88 23.20 -7.82 -10.02
CA PHE A 88 22.69 -6.66 -10.77
C PHE A 88 21.72 -7.01 -11.91
N ASP A 89 21.50 -8.27 -12.20
CA ASP A 89 20.60 -8.71 -13.26
C ASP A 89 19.18 -8.99 -12.70
N GLN A 90 18.61 -8.03 -11.95
CA GLN A 90 17.30 -8.12 -11.27
C GLN A 90 16.20 -8.72 -12.17
N VAL A 91 16.07 -8.22 -13.40
CA VAL A 91 15.03 -8.68 -14.35
C VAL A 91 15.24 -10.16 -14.70
N ALA A 92 16.49 -10.60 -14.89
CA ALA A 92 16.78 -12.00 -15.17
C ALA A 92 16.50 -12.90 -13.96
N ILE A 93 16.83 -12.44 -12.76
CA ILE A 93 16.57 -13.16 -11.50
C ILE A 93 15.06 -13.33 -11.29
N ASP A 94 14.30 -12.24 -11.39
CA ASP A 94 12.84 -12.28 -11.25
C ASP A 94 12.21 -13.19 -12.30
N LYS A 95 12.66 -13.11 -13.56
CA LYS A 95 12.21 -13.99 -14.64
C LYS A 95 12.51 -15.46 -14.36
N THR A 96 13.69 -15.79 -13.85
CA THR A 96 14.05 -17.17 -13.46
C THR A 96 13.05 -17.71 -12.43
N MET A 97 12.71 -16.91 -11.39
CA MET A 97 11.72 -17.34 -10.38
C MET A 97 10.32 -17.54 -10.98
N LEU A 98 9.90 -16.67 -11.90
CA LEU A 98 8.60 -16.80 -12.59
C LEU A 98 8.55 -18.07 -13.47
N GLU A 99 9.63 -18.40 -14.16
CA GLU A 99 9.75 -19.62 -14.96
C GLU A 99 9.76 -20.89 -14.08
N LEU A 100 10.40 -20.85 -12.91
CA LEU A 100 10.39 -21.95 -11.91
C LEU A 100 8.98 -22.18 -11.34
N ASP A 101 8.22 -21.13 -11.07
CA ASP A 101 6.83 -21.23 -10.64
C ASP A 101 5.95 -21.76 -11.77
N GLY A 102 6.00 -21.17 -12.94
CA GLY A 102 5.28 -21.57 -14.15
C GLY A 102 3.75 -21.39 -14.08
N THR A 103 3.22 -20.76 -13.01
CA THR A 103 1.79 -20.47 -12.87
C THR A 103 1.52 -18.95 -12.99
N LYS A 104 0.32 -18.57 -13.41
CA LYS A 104 -0.02 -17.14 -13.56
C LYS A 104 -0.02 -16.36 -12.24
N ASN A 105 -0.36 -17.03 -11.14
CA ASN A 105 -0.57 -16.39 -9.83
C ASN A 105 0.42 -16.85 -8.77
N LYS A 106 1.57 -17.40 -9.15
CA LYS A 106 2.65 -17.91 -8.26
C LYS A 106 2.16 -18.97 -7.24
N SER A 107 1.17 -19.78 -7.64
CA SER A 107 0.58 -20.76 -6.73
C SER A 107 1.49 -21.95 -6.39
N LYS A 108 2.56 -22.19 -7.16
CA LYS A 108 3.51 -23.28 -6.91
C LYS A 108 4.56 -22.90 -5.87
N LEU A 109 5.23 -21.76 -6.03
CA LEU A 109 6.29 -21.30 -5.12
C LEU A 109 5.76 -20.39 -4.02
N GLY A 110 4.76 -19.58 -4.33
CA GLY A 110 4.21 -18.54 -3.46
C GLY A 110 4.78 -17.16 -3.78
N ALA A 111 3.89 -16.16 -3.90
CA ALA A 111 4.30 -14.77 -4.08
C ALA A 111 5.14 -14.24 -2.91
N ASN A 112 4.91 -14.74 -1.69
CA ASN A 112 5.72 -14.43 -0.52
C ASN A 112 7.15 -14.97 -0.64
N ALA A 113 7.36 -16.13 -1.26
CA ALA A 113 8.69 -16.67 -1.54
C ALA A 113 9.41 -15.84 -2.61
N THR A 114 8.77 -15.63 -3.77
CA THR A 114 9.38 -14.90 -4.90
C THR A 114 9.66 -13.45 -4.56
N LEU A 115 8.74 -12.76 -3.88
CA LEU A 115 8.92 -11.37 -3.48
C LEU A 115 10.06 -11.21 -2.47
N GLY A 116 10.11 -12.07 -1.45
CA GLY A 116 11.19 -12.01 -0.45
C GLY A 116 12.56 -12.06 -1.09
N VAL A 117 12.75 -12.99 -2.03
CA VAL A 117 14.02 -13.11 -2.79
C VAL A 117 14.26 -11.89 -3.66
N SER A 118 13.26 -11.47 -4.45
CA SER A 118 13.37 -10.33 -5.37
C SER A 118 13.82 -9.05 -4.67
N LEU A 119 13.23 -8.75 -3.50
CA LEU A 119 13.59 -7.58 -2.72
C LEU A 119 14.96 -7.74 -2.02
N ALA A 120 15.26 -8.90 -1.48
CA ALA A 120 16.57 -9.15 -0.84
C ALA A 120 17.72 -9.01 -1.85
N VAL A 121 17.54 -9.43 -3.10
CA VAL A 121 18.49 -9.20 -4.22
C VAL A 121 18.71 -7.71 -4.45
N ALA A 122 17.64 -6.92 -4.54
CA ALA A 122 17.75 -5.47 -4.73
C ALA A 122 18.49 -4.79 -3.56
N HIS A 123 18.21 -5.19 -2.33
CA HIS A 123 18.93 -4.72 -1.14
C HIS A 123 20.40 -5.12 -1.18
N ALA A 124 20.74 -6.37 -1.54
CA ALA A 124 22.13 -6.81 -1.65
C ALA A 124 22.90 -6.00 -2.68
N ALA A 125 22.31 -5.78 -3.86
CA ALA A 125 22.91 -4.97 -4.92
C ALA A 125 23.13 -3.52 -4.49
N ALA A 126 22.16 -2.90 -3.84
CA ALA A 126 22.26 -1.54 -3.31
C ALA A 126 23.38 -1.44 -2.24
N ASN A 127 23.39 -2.39 -1.29
CA ASN A 127 24.39 -2.45 -0.22
C ASN A 127 25.81 -2.63 -0.78
N TYR A 128 26.00 -3.51 -1.76
CA TYR A 128 27.27 -3.71 -2.42
C TYR A 128 27.82 -2.44 -3.07
N LEU A 129 26.94 -1.65 -3.69
CA LEU A 129 27.31 -0.37 -4.32
C LEU A 129 27.46 0.77 -3.31
N GLY A 130 27.11 0.57 -2.04
CA GLY A 130 27.06 1.62 -1.03
C GLY A 130 26.03 2.70 -1.35
N LEU A 131 24.96 2.34 -2.07
CA LEU A 131 23.86 3.23 -2.43
C LEU A 131 22.63 2.96 -1.55
N PRO A 132 21.87 4.00 -1.17
CA PRO A 132 20.54 3.79 -0.61
C PRO A 132 19.62 3.13 -1.63
N LEU A 133 18.66 2.31 -1.16
CA LEU A 133 17.83 1.50 -2.04
C LEU A 133 17.02 2.35 -3.02
N TYR A 134 16.48 3.50 -2.59
CA TYR A 134 15.71 4.39 -3.47
C TYR A 134 16.55 4.89 -4.65
N GLN A 135 17.84 5.15 -4.43
CA GLN A 135 18.75 5.62 -5.47
C GLN A 135 19.19 4.47 -6.40
N TYR A 136 19.40 3.28 -5.85
CA TYR A 136 19.71 2.08 -6.65
C TYR A 136 18.59 1.74 -7.62
N ILE A 137 17.33 1.72 -7.15
CA ILE A 137 16.17 1.39 -7.99
C ILE A 137 15.83 2.56 -8.95
N GLY A 138 15.77 3.79 -8.44
CA GLY A 138 15.23 4.95 -9.18
C GLY A 138 16.28 5.75 -9.95
N GLY A 139 17.58 5.45 -9.74
CA GLY A 139 18.68 6.14 -10.38
C GLY A 139 18.82 7.59 -9.92
N VAL A 140 19.50 8.39 -10.74
CA VAL A 140 19.93 9.76 -10.40
C VAL A 140 18.79 10.77 -10.23
N ASN A 141 17.57 10.45 -10.65
CA ASN A 141 16.42 11.36 -10.57
C ASN A 141 15.43 11.04 -9.43
N ALA A 142 15.73 10.05 -8.60
CA ALA A 142 14.91 9.68 -7.43
C ALA A 142 15.03 10.76 -6.34
N LYS A 143 13.96 11.57 -6.13
CA LYS A 143 14.00 12.74 -5.23
C LYS A 143 12.63 13.19 -4.71
N VAL A 144 11.52 12.58 -5.19
CA VAL A 144 10.18 13.03 -4.81
C VAL A 144 9.71 12.31 -3.57
N LEU A 145 9.56 13.06 -2.47
CA LEU A 145 8.93 12.58 -1.24
C LEU A 145 7.42 12.51 -1.44
N PRO A 146 6.77 11.42 -0.97
CA PRO A 146 5.34 11.21 -1.21
C PRO A 146 4.44 12.04 -0.28
N VAL A 147 3.24 12.38 -0.76
CA VAL A 147 2.13 12.77 0.11
C VAL A 147 1.63 11.52 0.83
N PRO A 148 1.65 11.49 2.17
CA PRO A 148 1.17 10.32 2.89
C PRO A 148 -0.36 10.31 2.99
N MET A 149 -0.96 9.13 2.79
CA MET A 149 -2.36 8.80 3.10
C MET A 149 -2.37 8.07 4.44
N MET A 150 -2.69 8.77 5.51
CA MET A 150 -2.60 8.23 6.88
C MET A 150 -3.97 7.80 7.38
N ASN A 151 -4.16 6.50 7.56
CA ASN A 151 -5.38 5.92 8.10
C ASN A 151 -5.51 6.21 9.60
N ILE A 152 -6.42 7.11 10.00
CA ILE A 152 -6.58 7.57 11.38
C ILE A 152 -7.89 7.14 12.04
N ILE A 153 -8.88 6.66 11.26
CA ILE A 153 -10.08 5.96 11.76
C ILE A 153 -10.29 4.70 10.95
N ASN A 154 -10.47 3.58 11.64
CA ASN A 154 -10.73 2.27 11.09
C ASN A 154 -12.20 1.86 11.27
N GLY A 155 -12.74 1.22 10.26
CA GLY A 155 -14.02 0.51 10.27
C GLY A 155 -13.93 -0.80 9.49
N GLY A 156 -15.06 -1.31 9.02
CA GLY A 156 -15.11 -2.52 8.20
C GLY A 156 -14.35 -3.70 8.82
N LYS A 157 -13.56 -4.40 8.04
CA LYS A 157 -12.72 -5.52 8.52
C LYS A 157 -11.51 -5.10 9.37
N HIS A 158 -11.14 -3.83 9.37
CA HIS A 158 -9.99 -3.33 10.14
C HIS A 158 -10.33 -2.98 11.59
N ALA A 159 -11.62 -3.03 11.99
CA ALA A 159 -12.08 -2.73 13.34
C ALA A 159 -13.33 -3.51 13.70
N ASP A 160 -13.44 -3.92 14.97
CA ASP A 160 -14.66 -4.50 15.53
C ASP A 160 -15.57 -3.36 16.04
N ASN A 161 -16.21 -2.66 15.09
CA ASN A 161 -17.11 -1.55 15.34
C ASN A 161 -18.27 -1.52 14.30
N ASN A 162 -19.09 -0.47 14.35
CA ASN A 162 -20.27 -0.32 13.50
C ASN A 162 -20.07 0.60 12.29
N VAL A 163 -18.83 1.01 11.97
CA VAL A 163 -18.52 1.84 10.83
C VAL A 163 -18.32 0.96 9.60
N ASP A 164 -19.08 1.20 8.53
CA ASP A 164 -19.07 0.32 7.36
C ASP A 164 -17.83 0.50 6.48
N LEU A 165 -17.42 1.75 6.22
CA LEU A 165 -16.23 2.04 5.41
C LEU A 165 -14.97 1.68 6.18
N GLN A 166 -14.02 1.04 5.50
CA GLN A 166 -12.88 0.40 6.15
C GLN A 166 -11.83 1.38 6.67
N GLU A 167 -11.55 2.47 5.92
CA GLU A 167 -10.50 3.42 6.28
C GLU A 167 -10.92 4.87 5.99
N PHE A 168 -10.60 5.73 6.96
CA PHE A 168 -10.71 7.19 6.83
C PHE A 168 -9.34 7.78 7.05
N MET A 169 -8.80 8.39 6.00
CA MET A 169 -7.43 8.86 5.94
C MET A 169 -7.34 10.37 5.83
N ILE A 170 -6.23 10.93 6.33
CA ILE A 170 -5.84 12.33 6.08
C ILE A 170 -4.65 12.39 5.12
N MET A 171 -4.63 13.43 4.30
CA MET A 171 -3.59 13.72 3.32
C MET A 171 -3.11 15.16 3.45
N PRO A 172 -1.92 15.41 4.02
CA PRO A 172 -1.38 16.76 4.24
C PRO A 172 -0.77 17.35 2.96
N ALA A 173 -1.56 17.40 1.88
CA ALA A 173 -1.12 17.83 0.56
C ALA A 173 -0.83 19.34 0.47
N GLY A 174 -1.19 20.14 1.49
CA GLY A 174 -0.83 21.54 1.60
C GLY A 174 0.49 21.82 2.33
N ALA A 175 1.16 20.77 2.86
CA ALA A 175 2.44 20.92 3.54
C ALA A 175 3.57 21.35 2.59
N PRO A 176 4.60 22.07 3.07
CA PRO A 176 5.73 22.49 2.25
C PRO A 176 6.82 21.45 2.08
N SER A 177 6.88 20.43 2.96
CA SER A 177 7.88 19.36 2.98
C SER A 177 7.26 18.06 3.55
N PHE A 178 7.96 16.94 3.40
CA PHE A 178 7.49 15.67 3.99
C PHE A 178 7.55 15.70 5.53
N SER A 179 8.60 16.25 6.11
CA SER A 179 8.75 16.43 7.57
C SER A 179 7.61 17.26 8.16
N GLU A 180 7.21 18.35 7.52
CA GLU A 180 6.05 19.16 7.93
C GLU A 180 4.74 18.40 7.72
N ALA A 181 4.59 17.65 6.63
CA ALA A 181 3.44 16.78 6.39
C ALA A 181 3.25 15.75 7.53
N LEU A 182 4.34 15.13 7.96
CA LEU A 182 4.31 14.17 9.07
C LEU A 182 3.99 14.85 10.41
N ARG A 183 4.57 16.03 10.69
CA ARG A 183 4.27 16.81 11.90
C ARG A 183 2.79 17.19 11.96
N MET A 184 2.27 17.78 10.89
CA MET A 184 0.86 18.16 10.79
C MET A 184 -0.08 16.98 11.05
N SER A 185 0.23 15.83 10.45
CA SER A 185 -0.56 14.61 10.63
C SER A 185 -0.52 14.06 12.05
N ALA A 186 0.64 14.10 12.71
CA ALA A 186 0.77 13.69 14.10
C ALA A 186 -0.04 14.60 15.05
N GLU A 187 -0.05 15.92 14.82
CA GLU A 187 -0.85 16.87 15.59
C GLU A 187 -2.35 16.62 15.40
N VAL A 188 -2.81 16.36 14.17
CA VAL A 188 -4.22 16.00 13.89
C VAL A 188 -4.58 14.67 14.56
N TYR A 189 -3.71 13.66 14.50
CA TYR A 189 -3.93 12.37 15.16
C TYR A 189 -4.12 12.54 16.69
N HIS A 190 -3.31 13.37 17.34
CA HIS A 190 -3.47 13.67 18.76
C HIS A 190 -4.74 14.50 19.06
N ALA A 191 -5.08 15.46 18.21
CA ALA A 191 -6.33 16.24 18.32
C ALA A 191 -7.54 15.31 18.16
N LEU A 192 -7.52 14.37 17.20
CA LEU A 192 -8.57 13.37 17.02
C LEU A 192 -8.76 12.51 18.27
N LYS A 193 -7.67 12.00 18.85
CA LYS A 193 -7.73 11.23 20.12
C LYS A 193 -8.41 12.02 21.23
N ALA A 194 -8.06 13.31 21.36
CA ALA A 194 -8.65 14.18 22.36
C ALA A 194 -10.15 14.44 22.10
N ASN A 195 -10.53 14.65 20.83
CA ASN A 195 -11.94 14.86 20.44
C ASN A 195 -12.80 13.62 20.71
N LEU A 196 -12.32 12.43 20.31
CA LEU A 196 -13.02 11.16 20.56
C LEU A 196 -13.24 10.94 22.06
N LYS A 197 -12.21 11.14 22.90
CA LYS A 197 -12.33 11.04 24.35
C LYS A 197 -13.34 12.05 24.93
N ALA A 198 -13.31 13.29 24.48
CA ALA A 198 -14.23 14.32 24.95
C ALA A 198 -15.70 14.01 24.61
N LYS A 199 -15.93 13.30 23.50
CA LYS A 199 -17.26 12.83 23.08
C LYS A 199 -17.65 11.46 23.72
N GLY A 200 -16.78 10.88 24.56
CA GLY A 200 -17.04 9.59 25.24
C GLY A 200 -16.78 8.37 24.34
N TYR A 201 -16.10 8.51 23.23
CA TYR A 201 -15.74 7.40 22.35
C TYR A 201 -14.45 6.69 22.77
N GLU A 202 -14.36 5.40 22.44
CA GLU A 202 -13.16 4.61 22.63
C GLU A 202 -12.02 5.10 21.72
N THR A 203 -10.78 4.96 22.21
CA THR A 203 -9.57 5.32 21.48
C THR A 203 -8.58 4.15 21.36
N GLY A 204 -9.09 2.92 21.38
CA GLY A 204 -8.36 1.73 20.95
C GLY A 204 -8.05 1.85 19.46
N VAL A 205 -6.94 1.22 19.02
CA VAL A 205 -6.48 1.29 17.63
C VAL A 205 -6.67 -0.05 16.92
N GLY A 206 -6.97 0.03 15.62
CA GLY A 206 -7.02 -1.12 14.74
C GLY A 206 -5.63 -1.58 14.26
N ASP A 207 -5.62 -2.51 13.31
CA ASP A 207 -4.39 -3.15 12.78
C ASP A 207 -3.42 -2.15 12.15
N GLU A 208 -3.93 -1.04 11.62
CA GLU A 208 -3.14 -0.02 10.93
C GLU A 208 -2.86 1.23 11.78
N GLY A 209 -3.23 1.19 13.07
CA GLY A 209 -2.96 2.26 14.03
C GLY A 209 -4.00 3.37 14.07
N GLY A 210 -5.01 3.37 13.21
CA GLY A 210 -6.17 4.26 13.29
C GLY A 210 -7.07 3.92 14.47
N PHE A 211 -7.80 4.89 15.03
CA PHE A 211 -8.76 4.66 16.10
C PHE A 211 -9.98 3.87 15.58
N ALA A 212 -10.59 3.08 16.45
CA ALA A 212 -11.71 2.20 16.09
C ALA A 212 -12.97 2.51 16.95
N PRO A 213 -13.50 3.74 16.98
CA PRO A 213 -14.67 4.09 17.77
C PRO A 213 -15.97 3.53 17.16
N ASN A 214 -16.99 3.29 18.00
CA ASN A 214 -18.36 3.09 17.55
C ASN A 214 -19.01 4.45 17.27
N LEU A 215 -19.00 4.88 16.01
CA LEU A 215 -19.61 6.12 15.56
C LEU A 215 -21.05 5.87 15.08
N LYS A 216 -21.84 6.96 14.94
CA LYS A 216 -23.27 6.84 14.54
C LYS A 216 -23.45 6.60 13.04
N SER A 217 -22.46 6.98 12.23
CA SER A 217 -22.48 6.83 10.76
C SER A 217 -21.09 6.98 10.18
N ASN A 218 -20.92 6.60 8.90
CA ASN A 218 -19.71 6.86 8.13
C ASN A 218 -19.45 8.39 8.00
N GLU A 219 -20.50 9.19 7.88
CA GLU A 219 -20.38 10.66 7.80
C GLU A 219 -19.86 11.25 9.11
N GLU A 220 -20.23 10.71 10.29
CA GLU A 220 -19.68 11.17 11.57
C GLU A 220 -18.18 10.94 11.67
N ALA A 221 -17.65 9.86 11.07
CA ALA A 221 -16.21 9.63 11.01
C ALA A 221 -15.48 10.76 10.27
N ILE A 222 -16.03 11.23 9.16
CA ILE A 222 -15.50 12.38 8.43
C ILE A 222 -15.58 13.64 9.28
N GLN A 223 -16.71 13.89 9.95
CA GLN A 223 -16.92 15.08 10.78
C GLN A 223 -15.94 15.19 11.94
N VAL A 224 -15.68 14.08 12.68
CA VAL A 224 -14.73 14.11 13.79
C VAL A 224 -13.29 14.30 13.33
N ILE A 225 -12.95 13.88 12.10
CA ILE A 225 -11.66 14.15 11.47
C ILE A 225 -11.56 15.66 11.10
N ILE A 226 -12.59 16.25 10.48
CA ILE A 226 -12.63 17.68 10.17
C ILE A 226 -12.43 18.51 11.45
N GLU A 227 -13.18 18.21 12.52
CA GLU A 227 -13.03 18.87 13.82
C GLU A 227 -11.58 18.73 14.36
N ALA A 228 -10.94 17.58 14.15
CA ALA A 228 -9.56 17.36 14.59
C ALA A 228 -8.56 18.19 13.78
N ILE A 229 -8.75 18.30 12.46
CA ILE A 229 -7.92 19.13 11.58
C ILE A 229 -8.00 20.60 12.01
N GLU A 230 -9.23 21.13 12.21
CA GLU A 230 -9.46 22.50 12.65
C GLU A 230 -8.89 22.77 14.05
N LYS A 231 -9.07 21.82 14.99
CA LYS A 231 -8.54 21.93 16.35
C LYS A 231 -7.02 21.91 16.39
N ALA A 232 -6.38 21.22 15.46
CA ALA A 232 -4.93 21.23 15.29
C ALA A 232 -4.42 22.52 14.63
N GLY A 233 -5.30 23.43 14.19
CA GLY A 233 -4.97 24.71 13.60
C GLY A 233 -4.81 24.69 12.08
N TYR A 234 -5.26 23.64 11.41
CA TYR A 234 -5.17 23.48 9.97
C TYR A 234 -6.52 23.68 9.28
N THR A 235 -6.47 24.02 7.99
CA THR A 235 -7.66 24.26 7.16
C THR A 235 -7.98 23.03 6.33
N PRO A 236 -9.15 22.35 6.56
CA PRO A 236 -9.60 21.24 5.71
C PRO A 236 -9.75 21.69 4.25
N GLY A 237 -9.26 20.88 3.31
CA GLY A 237 -9.33 21.16 1.87
C GLY A 237 -8.30 22.19 1.36
N LYS A 238 -7.42 22.67 2.23
CA LYS A 238 -6.27 23.49 1.86
C LYS A 238 -4.96 22.91 2.36
N ASP A 239 -4.85 22.72 3.67
CA ASP A 239 -3.65 22.16 4.30
C ASP A 239 -3.72 20.64 4.33
N ILE A 240 -4.88 20.09 4.71
CA ILE A 240 -5.13 18.66 4.85
C ILE A 240 -6.44 18.29 4.15
N TYR A 241 -6.39 17.25 3.34
CA TYR A 241 -7.52 16.64 2.65
C TYR A 241 -7.90 15.30 3.29
N ILE A 242 -9.08 14.78 2.93
CA ILE A 242 -9.56 13.47 3.36
C ILE A 242 -9.46 12.49 2.20
N ALA A 243 -9.09 11.25 2.51
CA ALA A 243 -9.21 10.12 1.61
C ALA A 243 -10.00 9.00 2.29
N LEU A 244 -10.72 8.22 1.50
CA LEU A 244 -11.54 7.09 1.95
C LEU A 244 -11.08 5.81 1.28
N ASP A 245 -11.17 4.71 2.01
CA ASP A 245 -11.13 3.36 1.47
C ASP A 245 -12.34 2.58 2.02
N PRO A 246 -13.43 2.48 1.25
CA PRO A 246 -14.58 1.69 1.62
C PRO A 246 -14.36 0.18 1.61
N ALA A 247 -13.38 -0.33 0.86
CA ALA A 247 -13.21 -1.75 0.54
C ALA A 247 -14.52 -2.37 0.06
N SER A 248 -15.12 -1.77 -0.98
CA SER A 248 -16.53 -2.01 -1.35
C SER A 248 -16.82 -3.44 -1.80
N SER A 249 -15.82 -4.24 -2.17
CA SER A 249 -15.99 -5.69 -2.41
C SER A 249 -16.56 -6.42 -1.19
N GLU A 250 -16.20 -5.95 0.04
CA GLU A 250 -16.69 -6.52 1.30
C GLU A 250 -18.15 -6.14 1.61
N LEU A 251 -18.64 -5.08 0.99
CA LEU A 251 -20.01 -4.60 1.16
C LEU A 251 -20.97 -5.17 0.08
N PHE A 252 -20.40 -5.79 -0.99
CA PHE A 252 -21.13 -6.17 -2.18
C PHE A 252 -21.68 -7.58 -2.07
N GLU A 253 -23.02 -7.70 -2.09
CA GLU A 253 -23.74 -8.96 -2.02
C GLU A 253 -24.98 -8.89 -2.93
N ASP A 254 -25.20 -9.92 -3.74
CA ASP A 254 -26.38 -10.03 -4.65
C ASP A 254 -26.60 -8.78 -5.53
N GLY A 255 -25.50 -8.18 -6.03
CA GLY A 255 -25.57 -7.01 -6.91
C GLY A 255 -25.88 -5.69 -6.21
N LYS A 256 -25.76 -5.61 -4.87
CA LYS A 256 -26.02 -4.43 -4.05
C LYS A 256 -24.95 -4.24 -2.99
N TYR A 257 -24.82 -3.02 -2.49
CA TYR A 257 -23.92 -2.63 -1.43
C TYR A 257 -24.68 -2.53 -0.10
N ASN A 258 -24.28 -3.32 0.87
CA ASN A 258 -24.94 -3.42 2.18
C ASN A 258 -24.12 -2.67 3.26
N LEU A 259 -24.54 -1.46 3.60
CA LEU A 259 -23.98 -0.66 4.69
C LEU A 259 -24.74 -1.02 5.99
N LYS A 260 -24.32 -2.10 6.62
CA LYS A 260 -25.00 -2.70 7.79
C LYS A 260 -25.06 -1.74 8.98
N GLY A 261 -23.99 -0.98 9.23
CA GLY A 261 -23.91 0.01 10.30
C GLY A 261 -24.89 1.17 10.14
N GLU A 262 -25.21 1.52 8.88
CA GLU A 262 -26.23 2.54 8.56
C GLU A 262 -27.62 1.96 8.24
N GLY A 263 -27.74 0.64 8.19
CA GLY A 263 -29.01 -0.03 7.85
C GLY A 263 -29.49 0.25 6.43
N LYS A 264 -28.56 0.47 5.48
CA LYS A 264 -28.83 0.79 4.08
C LYS A 264 -28.41 -0.33 3.15
N VAL A 265 -29.21 -0.59 2.14
CA VAL A 265 -28.87 -1.50 1.02
C VAL A 265 -29.00 -0.69 -0.27
N LEU A 266 -27.88 -0.45 -0.94
CA LEU A 266 -27.78 0.46 -2.08
C LEU A 266 -27.51 -0.29 -3.38
N THR A 267 -28.15 0.13 -4.45
CA THR A 267 -27.75 -0.26 -5.82
C THR A 267 -26.41 0.38 -6.18
N PRO A 268 -25.70 -0.08 -7.22
CA PRO A 268 -24.46 0.58 -7.68
C PRO A 268 -24.63 2.08 -7.93
N GLU A 269 -25.75 2.49 -8.56
CA GLU A 269 -26.02 3.91 -8.80
C GLU A 269 -26.24 4.70 -7.50
N GLU A 270 -26.97 4.15 -6.54
CA GLU A 270 -27.18 4.78 -5.22
C GLU A 270 -25.88 4.87 -4.43
N MET A 271 -24.99 3.86 -4.52
CA MET A 271 -23.66 3.90 -3.88
C MET A 271 -22.78 5.00 -4.49
N VAL A 272 -22.77 5.13 -5.81
CA VAL A 272 -22.06 6.23 -6.48
C VAL A 272 -22.63 7.59 -6.06
N ASN A 273 -23.96 7.74 -5.96
CA ASN A 273 -24.58 8.98 -5.50
C ASN A 273 -24.23 9.30 -4.02
N PHE A 274 -24.14 8.27 -3.18
CA PHE A 274 -23.64 8.43 -1.80
C PHE A 274 -22.24 9.07 -1.77
N TYR A 275 -21.31 8.60 -2.61
CA TYR A 275 -19.98 9.24 -2.70
C TYR A 275 -20.04 10.64 -3.30
N VAL A 276 -20.86 10.87 -4.31
CA VAL A 276 -21.05 12.24 -4.88
C VAL A 276 -21.48 13.22 -3.82
N ASP A 277 -22.43 12.81 -2.96
CA ASP A 277 -22.90 13.67 -1.85
C ASP A 277 -21.79 13.96 -0.83
N LEU A 278 -21.00 12.96 -0.44
CA LEU A 278 -19.86 13.14 0.48
C LEU A 278 -18.79 14.06 -0.12
N VAL A 279 -18.42 13.87 -1.38
CA VAL A 279 -17.42 14.70 -2.08
C VAL A 279 -17.88 16.15 -2.25
N ASN A 280 -19.18 16.38 -2.41
CA ASN A 280 -19.71 17.74 -2.49
C ASN A 280 -19.76 18.45 -1.13
N LYS A 281 -19.83 17.71 -0.01
CA LYS A 281 -19.92 18.25 1.34
C LYS A 281 -18.54 18.44 2.01
N TYR A 282 -17.60 17.54 1.72
CA TYR A 282 -16.33 17.42 2.44
C TYR A 282 -15.13 17.48 1.49
N PRO A 283 -13.96 17.90 1.96
CA PRO A 283 -12.74 18.00 1.14
C PRO A 283 -12.10 16.62 0.87
N ILE A 284 -12.88 15.70 0.31
CA ILE A 284 -12.41 14.39 -0.09
C ILE A 284 -11.66 14.52 -1.41
N ILE A 285 -10.41 14.05 -1.45
CA ILE A 285 -9.55 14.12 -2.63
C ILE A 285 -9.32 12.77 -3.28
N SER A 286 -9.55 11.68 -2.54
CA SER A 286 -9.31 10.31 -3.03
C SER A 286 -10.32 9.33 -2.45
N ILE A 287 -10.79 8.40 -3.27
CA ILE A 287 -11.56 7.22 -2.86
C ILE A 287 -10.89 6.00 -3.47
N GLU A 288 -10.49 5.05 -2.62
CA GLU A 288 -9.95 3.75 -3.00
C GLU A 288 -11.08 2.73 -2.96
N ASP A 289 -11.13 1.82 -3.92
CA ASP A 289 -12.11 0.73 -4.04
C ASP A 289 -13.55 1.16 -3.70
N GLY A 290 -13.97 2.27 -4.32
CA GLY A 290 -15.32 2.81 -4.15
C GLY A 290 -16.42 1.88 -4.69
N MET A 291 -16.07 0.93 -5.55
CA MET A 291 -16.95 -0.11 -6.08
C MET A 291 -16.29 -1.47 -5.96
N ALA A 292 -17.05 -2.55 -6.00
CA ALA A 292 -16.54 -3.92 -5.93
C ALA A 292 -15.63 -4.26 -7.13
N GLU A 293 -14.67 -5.16 -6.94
CA GLU A 293 -13.61 -5.51 -7.89
C GLU A 293 -14.09 -6.05 -9.25
N GLU A 294 -15.32 -6.55 -9.35
CA GLU A 294 -15.93 -7.01 -10.59
C GLU A 294 -17.15 -6.15 -11.02
N ASP A 295 -17.50 -5.10 -10.28
CA ASP A 295 -18.56 -4.15 -10.68
C ASP A 295 -18.03 -3.08 -11.65
N TRP A 296 -17.60 -3.52 -12.83
CA TRP A 296 -17.04 -2.65 -13.87
C TRP A 296 -17.97 -1.54 -14.34
N GLU A 297 -19.28 -1.76 -14.33
CA GLU A 297 -20.27 -0.74 -14.68
C GLU A 297 -20.40 0.31 -13.58
N GLY A 298 -20.39 -0.09 -12.32
CA GLY A 298 -20.34 0.82 -11.18
C GLY A 298 -19.04 1.64 -11.18
N TRP A 299 -17.89 1.01 -11.45
CA TRP A 299 -16.62 1.69 -11.60
C TRP A 299 -16.61 2.72 -12.74
N LYS A 300 -17.20 2.38 -13.87
CA LYS A 300 -17.36 3.32 -14.99
C LYS A 300 -18.20 4.52 -14.56
N LEU A 301 -19.35 4.27 -13.93
CA LEU A 301 -20.25 5.32 -13.46
C LEU A 301 -19.59 6.28 -12.44
N ILE A 302 -18.87 5.75 -11.44
CA ILE A 302 -18.17 6.59 -10.46
C ILE A 302 -17.07 7.41 -11.14
N THR A 303 -16.36 6.82 -12.13
CA THR A 303 -15.32 7.52 -12.89
C THR A 303 -15.88 8.66 -13.72
N GLU A 304 -17.02 8.46 -14.39
CA GLU A 304 -17.71 9.49 -15.14
C GLU A 304 -18.16 10.67 -14.24
N LYS A 305 -18.67 10.37 -13.04
CA LYS A 305 -19.17 11.40 -12.10
C LYS A 305 -18.08 12.12 -11.31
N LEU A 306 -17.05 11.42 -10.86
CA LEU A 306 -16.06 11.93 -9.90
C LEU A 306 -14.62 11.96 -10.43
N GLY A 307 -14.25 11.20 -11.47
CA GLY A 307 -12.86 11.02 -11.89
C GLY A 307 -12.14 12.28 -12.37
N ASN A 308 -12.88 13.37 -12.69
CA ASN A 308 -12.28 14.68 -12.97
C ASN A 308 -12.08 15.53 -11.70
N LYS A 309 -12.72 15.19 -10.60
CA LYS A 309 -12.74 15.98 -9.35
C LYS A 309 -11.80 15.41 -8.29
N ILE A 310 -11.76 14.08 -8.20
CA ILE A 310 -11.00 13.34 -7.19
C ILE A 310 -10.24 12.17 -7.81
N GLN A 311 -9.25 11.70 -7.09
CA GLN A 311 -8.54 10.46 -7.38
C GLN A 311 -9.44 9.26 -7.05
N LEU A 312 -9.53 8.31 -7.97
CA LEU A 312 -10.21 7.03 -7.82
C LEU A 312 -9.17 5.91 -7.94
N VAL A 313 -8.85 5.29 -6.82
CA VAL A 313 -7.78 4.29 -6.72
C VAL A 313 -8.37 2.89 -6.84
N GLY A 314 -7.84 2.07 -7.74
CA GLY A 314 -8.13 0.64 -7.78
C GLY A 314 -7.08 -0.14 -6.99
N ASP A 315 -7.50 -0.79 -5.89
CA ASP A 315 -6.73 -1.78 -5.13
C ASP A 315 -7.15 -3.20 -5.58
N ASP A 316 -8.24 -3.73 -5.08
CA ASP A 316 -8.77 -5.05 -5.49
C ASP A 316 -9.12 -5.09 -6.98
N LEU A 317 -9.51 -3.94 -7.56
CA LEU A 317 -9.79 -3.80 -8.98
C LEU A 317 -8.58 -4.19 -9.85
N PHE A 318 -7.36 -3.78 -9.47
CA PHE A 318 -6.15 -3.92 -10.28
C PHE A 318 -5.11 -4.90 -9.71
N VAL A 319 -5.09 -5.10 -8.39
CA VAL A 319 -4.18 -5.99 -7.65
C VAL A 319 -2.71 -5.89 -8.11
N THR A 320 -2.23 -4.68 -8.40
CA THR A 320 -0.87 -4.42 -8.93
C THR A 320 -0.56 -5.21 -10.23
N ASN A 321 -1.59 -5.69 -10.93
CA ASN A 321 -1.48 -6.55 -12.10
C ASN A 321 -1.65 -5.76 -13.41
N THR A 322 -0.67 -5.85 -14.30
CA THR A 322 -0.67 -5.11 -15.57
C THR A 322 -1.79 -5.53 -16.52
N GLU A 323 -2.24 -6.80 -16.51
CA GLU A 323 -3.38 -7.25 -17.34
C GLU A 323 -4.67 -6.57 -16.86
N ARG A 324 -4.92 -6.51 -15.56
CA ARG A 324 -6.10 -5.84 -14.99
C ARG A 324 -6.04 -4.33 -15.15
N LEU A 325 -4.85 -3.74 -14.94
CA LEU A 325 -4.65 -2.30 -15.17
C LEU A 325 -4.92 -1.92 -16.62
N GLN A 326 -4.45 -2.72 -17.59
CA GLN A 326 -4.72 -2.52 -19.00
C GLN A 326 -6.23 -2.53 -19.30
N MET A 327 -6.98 -3.46 -18.69
CA MET A 327 -8.45 -3.48 -18.81
C MET A 327 -9.08 -2.19 -18.29
N GLY A 328 -8.62 -1.67 -17.16
CA GLY A 328 -9.12 -0.40 -16.60
C GLY A 328 -8.83 0.79 -17.50
N ILE A 329 -7.62 0.87 -18.05
CA ILE A 329 -7.21 1.92 -18.99
C ILE A 329 -8.10 1.90 -20.25
N GLU A 330 -8.28 0.73 -20.85
CA GLU A 330 -9.12 0.57 -22.05
C GLU A 330 -10.59 0.93 -21.80
N ARG A 331 -11.11 0.57 -20.61
CA ARG A 331 -12.50 0.88 -20.19
C ARG A 331 -12.65 2.31 -19.66
N LYS A 332 -11.54 3.05 -19.49
CA LYS A 332 -11.49 4.39 -18.87
C LYS A 332 -12.10 4.38 -17.47
N THR A 333 -11.66 3.43 -16.65
CA THR A 333 -12.19 3.13 -15.33
C THR A 333 -11.13 3.41 -14.29
N ALA A 334 -11.47 4.13 -13.21
CA ALA A 334 -10.52 4.68 -12.23
C ALA A 334 -9.56 5.71 -12.85
N ASN A 335 -8.62 6.23 -12.09
CA ASN A 335 -7.57 7.14 -12.56
C ASN A 335 -6.29 7.04 -11.70
N SER A 336 -6.21 6.02 -10.85
CA SER A 336 -5.09 5.70 -9.98
C SER A 336 -5.05 4.21 -9.68
N ILE A 337 -3.86 3.69 -9.38
CA ILE A 337 -3.65 2.30 -8.93
C ILE A 337 -3.00 2.28 -7.56
N LEU A 338 -3.44 1.36 -6.69
CA LEU A 338 -2.71 1.02 -5.47
C LEU A 338 -1.63 -0.02 -5.82
N ILE A 339 -0.43 0.17 -5.27
CA ILE A 339 0.73 -0.70 -5.53
C ILE A 339 1.08 -1.45 -4.26
N LYS A 340 0.82 -2.73 -4.25
CA LYS A 340 1.19 -3.68 -3.19
C LYS A 340 2.08 -4.76 -3.77
N LEU A 341 3.37 -4.77 -3.40
CA LEU A 341 4.37 -5.63 -4.01
C LEU A 341 4.00 -7.12 -3.92
N ASN A 342 3.40 -7.54 -2.81
CA ASN A 342 3.03 -8.94 -2.60
C ASN A 342 1.77 -9.39 -3.37
N GLN A 343 0.97 -8.46 -3.91
CA GLN A 343 -0.16 -8.80 -4.80
C GLN A 343 0.31 -9.33 -6.15
N ILE A 344 1.55 -8.98 -6.56
CA ILE A 344 2.13 -9.42 -7.83
C ILE A 344 3.34 -10.35 -7.65
N GLY A 345 4.22 -10.09 -6.67
CA GLY A 345 5.22 -11.05 -6.18
C GLY A 345 6.64 -10.89 -6.69
N THR A 346 6.98 -9.86 -7.48
CA THR A 346 8.36 -9.47 -7.81
C THR A 346 8.51 -7.96 -7.92
N LEU A 347 9.72 -7.46 -7.72
CA LEU A 347 10.05 -6.04 -7.92
C LEU A 347 9.86 -5.64 -9.39
N THR A 348 10.34 -6.45 -10.34
CA THR A 348 10.23 -6.16 -11.78
C THR A 348 8.77 -5.99 -12.22
N GLU A 349 7.87 -6.88 -11.82
CA GLU A 349 6.44 -6.76 -12.15
C GLU A 349 5.80 -5.53 -11.50
N THR A 350 6.20 -5.21 -10.26
CA THR A 350 5.75 -4.00 -9.55
C THR A 350 6.15 -2.73 -10.29
N LEU A 351 7.42 -2.62 -10.71
CA LEU A 351 7.92 -1.48 -11.48
C LEU A 351 7.18 -1.34 -12.82
N ASN A 352 6.91 -2.44 -13.49
CA ASN A 352 6.14 -2.45 -14.75
C ASN A 352 4.71 -1.93 -14.55
N ALA A 353 4.06 -2.27 -13.43
CA ALA A 353 2.72 -1.78 -13.12
C ALA A 353 2.70 -0.27 -12.86
N ILE A 354 3.68 0.25 -12.12
CA ILE A 354 3.83 1.70 -11.88
C ILE A 354 4.07 2.43 -13.20
N GLU A 355 5.01 1.97 -14.02
CA GLU A 355 5.33 2.59 -15.31
C GLU A 355 4.11 2.60 -16.25
N MET A 356 3.37 1.50 -16.33
CA MET A 356 2.15 1.41 -17.14
C MET A 356 1.10 2.42 -16.68
N ALA A 357 0.87 2.56 -15.36
CA ALA A 357 -0.07 3.52 -14.79
C ALA A 357 0.30 4.95 -15.17
N GLU A 358 1.55 5.34 -14.91
CA GLU A 358 2.04 6.70 -15.20
C GLU A 358 1.94 7.06 -16.69
N ARG A 359 2.31 6.14 -17.59
CA ARG A 359 2.18 6.33 -19.05
C ARG A 359 0.73 6.50 -19.50
N ALA A 360 -0.22 5.94 -18.76
CA ALA A 360 -1.65 6.11 -19.03
C ALA A 360 -2.24 7.38 -18.37
N GLY A 361 -1.44 8.15 -17.62
CA GLY A 361 -1.88 9.34 -16.89
C GLY A 361 -2.57 9.01 -15.56
N TYR A 362 -2.46 7.78 -15.07
CA TYR A 362 -2.89 7.37 -13.74
C TYR A 362 -1.81 7.72 -12.73
N THR A 363 -2.20 8.04 -11.51
CA THR A 363 -1.28 8.09 -10.37
C THR A 363 -1.06 6.68 -9.80
N ALA A 364 0.08 6.49 -9.12
CA ALA A 364 0.37 5.29 -8.37
C ALA A 364 0.52 5.62 -6.89
N VAL A 365 -0.14 4.87 -6.01
CA VAL A 365 -0.03 4.99 -4.55
C VAL A 365 0.68 3.75 -4.03
N VAL A 366 1.91 3.90 -3.54
CA VAL A 366 2.64 2.75 -2.96
C VAL A 366 2.09 2.45 -1.58
N SER A 367 1.76 1.18 -1.31
CA SER A 367 0.96 0.81 -0.15
C SER A 367 1.60 -0.31 0.67
N HIS A 368 1.34 -0.26 1.98
CA HIS A 368 1.55 -1.32 2.95
C HIS A 368 0.47 -2.42 2.83
N ARG A 369 0.52 -3.40 3.73
CA ARG A 369 -0.57 -4.35 4.01
C ARG A 369 -0.97 -4.28 5.49
N SER A 370 -2.09 -4.94 5.84
CA SER A 370 -2.58 -4.99 7.24
C SER A 370 -1.56 -5.67 8.16
N GLY A 371 -0.94 -6.76 7.72
CA GLY A 371 0.18 -7.43 8.42
C GLY A 371 1.51 -6.93 7.88
N GLU A 372 2.19 -6.11 8.66
CA GLU A 372 3.47 -5.51 8.32
C GLU A 372 4.60 -6.01 9.21
N THR A 373 5.82 -5.74 8.78
CA THR A 373 7.06 -5.95 9.53
C THR A 373 7.79 -4.62 9.67
N GLU A 374 8.99 -4.63 10.26
CA GLU A 374 9.88 -3.48 10.30
C GLU A 374 10.50 -3.10 8.95
N ASP A 375 10.33 -3.92 7.91
CA ASP A 375 10.82 -3.64 6.55
C ASP A 375 10.31 -2.30 6.02
N THR A 376 11.19 -1.52 5.39
CA THR A 376 10.91 -0.17 4.91
C THR A 376 11.00 -0.03 3.39
N THR A 377 11.09 -1.13 2.66
CA THR A 377 11.30 -1.15 1.21
C THR A 377 10.29 -0.27 0.45
N ILE A 378 9.02 -0.22 0.89
CA ILE A 378 8.00 0.62 0.23
C ILE A 378 8.29 2.12 0.35
N ALA A 379 8.99 2.57 1.40
CA ALA A 379 9.41 3.96 1.55
C ALA A 379 10.50 4.32 0.53
N ASP A 380 11.46 3.42 0.32
CA ASP A 380 12.47 3.59 -0.72
C ASP A 380 11.86 3.50 -2.12
N LEU A 381 10.95 2.54 -2.35
CA LEU A 381 10.29 2.34 -3.65
C LEU A 381 9.49 3.56 -4.09
N VAL A 382 8.71 4.18 -3.22
CA VAL A 382 7.89 5.34 -3.59
C VAL A 382 8.74 6.54 -4.02
N VAL A 383 9.91 6.73 -3.39
CA VAL A 383 10.87 7.77 -3.78
C VAL A 383 11.62 7.37 -5.04
N ALA A 384 12.04 6.11 -5.16
CA ALA A 384 12.71 5.58 -6.36
C ALA A 384 11.90 5.86 -7.63
N MET A 385 10.61 5.62 -7.58
CA MET A 385 9.72 5.80 -8.74
C MET A 385 9.17 7.23 -8.87
N ASN A 386 9.49 8.14 -7.94
CA ASN A 386 8.87 9.46 -7.86
C ASN A 386 7.33 9.41 -7.91
N ALA A 387 6.73 8.34 -7.39
CA ALA A 387 5.29 8.07 -7.50
C ALA A 387 4.41 9.09 -6.77
N GLY A 388 4.99 9.80 -5.79
CA GLY A 388 4.39 10.98 -5.16
C GLY A 388 3.33 10.72 -4.11
N GLN A 389 2.92 9.46 -3.87
CA GLN A 389 1.93 9.12 -2.85
C GLN A 389 2.26 7.79 -2.16
N ILE A 390 2.05 7.71 -0.84
CA ILE A 390 2.23 6.48 -0.04
C ILE A 390 1.06 6.28 0.93
N LYS A 391 0.55 5.05 1.04
CA LYS A 391 -0.44 4.61 2.02
C LYS A 391 0.23 3.62 2.96
N THR A 392 0.52 4.01 4.21
CA THR A 392 1.21 3.12 5.15
C THR A 392 0.71 3.25 6.61
N GLY A 393 -0.61 3.42 6.77
CA GLY A 393 -1.29 3.43 8.07
C GLY A 393 -1.20 4.76 8.81
N ALA A 394 -1.57 4.75 10.08
CA ALA A 394 -1.51 5.90 10.96
C ALA A 394 -0.07 6.26 11.36
N PRO A 395 0.18 7.49 11.87
CA PRO A 395 1.47 7.85 12.46
C PRO A 395 1.63 7.22 13.87
N ALA A 396 1.27 5.95 13.98
CA ALA A 396 1.29 5.15 15.20
C ALA A 396 1.54 3.68 14.84
N ARG A 397 1.99 2.85 15.81
CA ARG A 397 2.50 1.48 15.64
C ARG A 397 3.84 1.44 14.91
N SER A 398 4.81 0.75 15.49
CA SER A 398 6.22 0.81 15.07
C SER A 398 6.46 0.40 13.62
N GLU A 399 5.72 -0.61 13.14
CA GLU A 399 5.82 -1.11 11.77
C GLU A 399 5.30 -0.12 10.71
N ARG A 400 4.39 0.79 11.09
CA ARG A 400 3.93 1.90 10.24
C ARG A 400 4.92 3.06 10.29
N VAL A 401 5.26 3.47 11.51
CA VAL A 401 6.20 4.58 11.78
C VAL A 401 7.58 4.32 11.19
N ALA A 402 8.02 3.06 11.09
CA ALA A 402 9.27 2.68 10.44
C ALA A 402 9.39 3.24 9.02
N LYS A 403 8.31 3.16 8.20
CA LYS A 403 8.25 3.67 6.83
C LYS A 403 8.33 5.20 6.80
N TYR A 404 7.58 5.88 7.70
CA TYR A 404 7.64 7.35 7.82
C TYR A 404 9.03 7.82 8.26
N ASN A 405 9.65 7.14 9.21
CA ASN A 405 11.00 7.45 9.67
C ASN A 405 12.04 7.23 8.55
N GLN A 406 11.86 6.22 7.70
CA GLN A 406 12.72 6.02 6.53
C GLN A 406 12.58 7.18 5.53
N LEU A 407 11.36 7.64 5.27
CA LEU A 407 11.13 8.82 4.41
C LEU A 407 11.77 10.10 4.98
N LEU A 408 11.77 10.29 6.31
CA LEU A 408 12.52 11.40 6.95
C LEU A 408 14.02 11.28 6.73
N ARG A 409 14.60 10.06 6.80
CA ARG A 409 16.03 9.85 6.51
C ARG A 409 16.34 10.17 5.04
N ILE A 410 15.48 9.73 4.12
CA ILE A 410 15.63 10.04 2.69
C ILE A 410 15.52 11.55 2.44
N GLU A 411 14.55 12.24 3.07
CA GLU A 411 14.42 13.69 2.95
C GLU A 411 15.69 14.40 3.45
N GLN A 412 16.23 13.97 4.60
CA GLN A 412 17.48 14.51 5.14
C GLN A 412 18.68 14.26 4.22
N GLU A 413 18.79 13.08 3.64
CA GLU A 413 19.87 12.70 2.73
C GLU A 413 19.83 13.52 1.42
N LEU A 414 18.64 13.74 0.87
CA LEU A 414 18.43 14.56 -0.33
C LEU A 414 18.65 16.05 -0.04
N GLY A 415 18.44 16.52 1.19
CA GLY A 415 18.58 17.93 1.56
C GLY A 415 17.74 18.85 0.68
N ASP A 416 18.37 19.89 0.14
CA ASP A 416 17.69 20.88 -0.73
C ASP A 416 17.19 20.30 -2.08
N MET A 417 17.60 19.07 -2.42
CA MET A 417 17.15 18.37 -3.63
C MET A 417 15.85 17.59 -3.41
N ALA A 418 15.41 17.44 -2.17
CA ALA A 418 14.13 16.80 -1.85
C ALA A 418 12.97 17.61 -2.42
N GLU A 419 12.08 16.95 -3.17
CA GLU A 419 10.89 17.55 -3.76
C GLU A 419 9.65 16.98 -3.08
N TYR A 420 8.83 17.85 -2.45
CA TYR A 420 7.50 17.49 -1.97
C TYR A 420 6.45 18.16 -2.83
N ARG A 421 5.76 17.38 -3.67
CA ARG A 421 4.82 17.93 -4.66
C ARG A 421 3.49 18.38 -4.05
N GLY A 422 3.16 17.89 -2.87
CA GLY A 422 1.91 18.19 -2.21
C GLY A 422 0.73 17.96 -3.14
N ILE A 423 -0.11 18.96 -3.28
CA ILE A 423 -1.32 18.89 -4.11
C ILE A 423 -1.04 18.62 -5.61
N LYS A 424 0.15 18.89 -6.11
CA LYS A 424 0.54 18.61 -7.50
C LYS A 424 0.82 17.12 -7.75
N ALA A 425 0.89 16.29 -6.70
CA ALA A 425 0.98 14.84 -6.85
C ALA A 425 -0.31 14.23 -7.46
N PHE A 426 -1.42 14.99 -7.42
CA PHE A 426 -2.70 14.58 -8.00
C PHE A 426 -2.85 15.12 -9.44
N TYR A 427 -1.93 14.77 -10.32
CA TYR A 427 -1.94 15.24 -11.72
C TYR A 427 -3.03 14.59 -12.58
N ASN A 428 -3.67 13.54 -12.09
CA ASN A 428 -4.75 12.78 -12.71
C ASN A 428 -6.14 13.44 -12.62
N ILE A 429 -6.27 14.52 -11.83
CA ILE A 429 -7.54 15.26 -11.66
C ILE A 429 -7.44 16.69 -12.19
N LYS A 430 -8.59 17.23 -12.67
CA LYS A 430 -8.67 18.60 -13.14
C LYS A 430 -8.85 19.55 -11.94
N ARG A 431 -8.08 20.62 -11.91
CA ARG A 431 -8.13 21.68 -10.89
C ARG A 431 -8.38 23.02 -11.53
#